data_d20ff4ccb6a86b7e2e7f818201355ae0
#
_entry.id   d20ff4ccb6a86b7e2e7f818201355ae0
#
_cell.length_a   1.000
_cell.length_b   1.000
_cell.length_c   1.000
_cell.angle_alpha   90.00
_cell.angle_beta   90.00
_cell.angle_gamma   90.00
#
_symmetry.space_group_name_H-M   'P 1'
#
loop_
_entity.id
_entity.type
_entity.pdbx_description
1 polymer ?
#
loop_
_entity_poly.entity_id
_entity_poly.type
_entity_poly.pdbx_seq_one_letter_code
_entity_poly.pdbx_strand_id
1 'polypeptide(L)'
;MNTQSKIWLLLAALLTFLVPATVWAEEADFSGSFEAGVSALSISDSDDVKRVNEYPTIREDDGIQGYGKVKLEAAKGGVAADLDLNYQGGNSRTDIQSQELNLDLNRLIRIHSESETMEHWGDHDTLDYLNATMKGSGTTTNTATDKQPAIASDDLTPEEDFMIIRREMKNEADIALPQLPGVTLHVGYRTEEREGTEQAITLSKCAACHVVGESKQINEKTEDLTAGLTGKFGGLTIEYDYLNRLFEEQAAAPTYRVDVANAPDLPYPTGNFDGRLLYDYPDELAYNETPDSQKQSHSAKVRVDMVNGSELVGSYVYAEAKSDKAGDPDIYSLNVNELTSELNAYGAKFKTRLGKSMILTLSGKVQEIAGDDFTLTYEAVSGANYVQNFSSEETRDELDLKADLLIRLAKGQTVRLGYEYEEIDREHNDLGDTEASIYKLAYNGRLSKALSVRVKYQYEDIEDPFRNHNAANVPLTDVNGSAGTGVVITAASGVDLRYGDAFYDRREDDLTNMPEEVHEAKVSTTWSPSSQFSTTLYARVRQESNDVINNSYEQSVFAPGASMWFATTGGLNLTMAYNFNKEETENKMCVGWYHG
;
A
#
# COMPACT_ATOMS: atom_id res chain seq x y z
N MET A 1 11.04 18.19 26.49
CA MET A 1 11.53 18.65 25.18
C MET A 1 11.86 17.41 24.39
N ASN A 2 11.02 17.11 23.45
CA ASN A 2 11.01 15.94 22.58
C ASN A 2 12.31 15.91 21.73
N THR A 3 12.72 14.75 21.27
CA THR A 3 13.98 14.54 20.50
C THR A 3 13.99 15.41 19.24
N GLN A 4 12.85 15.58 18.60
CA GLN A 4 12.67 16.46 17.44
C GLN A 4 12.99 17.93 17.76
N SER A 5 12.52 18.46 18.91
CA SER A 5 12.83 19.83 19.33
C SER A 5 14.33 20.03 19.58
N LYS A 6 15.05 18.98 19.99
CA LYS A 6 16.51 19.01 20.18
C LYS A 6 17.26 19.03 18.86
N ILE A 7 16.77 18.29 17.87
CA ILE A 7 17.36 18.23 16.53
C ILE A 7 17.15 19.57 15.81
N TRP A 8 15.97 20.19 15.94
CA TRP A 8 15.70 21.52 15.38
C TRP A 8 16.55 22.62 16.05
N LEU A 9 16.75 22.52 17.36
CA LEU A 9 17.69 23.41 18.05
C LEU A 9 19.14 23.18 17.61
N LEU A 10 19.54 21.95 17.33
CA LEU A 10 20.84 21.60 16.76
C LEU A 10 20.99 22.08 15.32
N LEU A 11 19.98 21.90 14.48
CA LEU A 11 19.96 22.43 13.09
C LEU A 11 19.96 23.96 13.07
N ALA A 12 19.16 24.60 13.92
CA ALA A 12 19.18 26.05 14.08
C ALA A 12 20.54 26.55 14.65
N ALA A 13 21.14 25.81 15.58
CA ALA A 13 22.49 26.10 16.08
C ALA A 13 23.55 25.85 15.01
N LEU A 14 23.43 24.79 14.20
CA LEU A 14 24.32 24.52 13.08
C LEU A 14 24.23 25.63 12.01
N LEU A 15 23.01 26.11 11.71
CA LEU A 15 22.78 27.25 10.82
C LEU A 15 23.45 28.51 11.35
N THR A 16 23.40 28.75 12.66
CA THR A 16 24.06 29.90 13.30
C THR A 16 25.58 29.76 13.32
N PHE A 17 26.11 28.52 13.31
CA PHE A 17 27.55 28.26 13.28
C PHE A 17 28.14 28.16 11.86
N LEU A 18 27.37 27.66 10.90
CA LEU A 18 27.81 27.50 9.50
C LEU A 18 27.77 28.79 8.69
N VAL A 19 26.93 29.76 9.10
CA VAL A 19 26.85 31.08 8.46
C VAL A 19 27.40 32.11 9.47
N PRO A 20 28.66 32.56 9.33
CA PRO A 20 29.18 33.61 10.20
C PRO A 20 28.23 34.83 10.17
N ALA A 21 27.92 35.36 11.34
CA ALA A 21 27.02 36.53 11.48
C ALA A 21 27.42 37.72 10.60
N THR A 22 28.69 37.76 10.15
CA THR A 22 29.22 38.72 9.20
C THR A 22 28.67 38.58 7.78
N VAL A 23 28.13 37.40 7.40
CA VAL A 23 27.53 37.18 6.07
C VAL A 23 26.15 37.86 5.99
N TRP A 24 25.45 38.01 7.10
CA TRP A 24 24.09 38.56 7.14
C TRP A 24 24.05 40.07 7.39
N ALA A 25 25.19 40.72 7.65
CA ALA A 25 25.21 42.11 8.11
C ALA A 25 25.12 43.18 7.02
N GLU A 26 25.31 42.86 5.73
CA GLU A 26 25.20 43.80 4.61
C GLU A 26 24.37 43.22 3.46
N GLU A 27 23.25 43.87 3.13
CA GLU A 27 22.40 43.70 1.93
C GLU A 27 22.04 42.23 1.55
N ALA A 28 21.54 41.45 2.51
CA ALA A 28 20.86 40.19 2.15
C ALA A 28 19.45 40.51 1.63
N ASP A 29 19.05 39.90 0.53
CA ASP A 29 17.66 39.85 0.11
C ASP A 29 16.89 39.00 1.10
N PHE A 30 15.96 39.57 1.83
CA PHE A 30 15.11 38.89 2.79
C PHE A 30 13.65 39.18 2.47
N SER A 31 12.87 38.10 2.39
CA SER A 31 11.42 38.19 2.25
C SER A 31 10.74 37.23 3.24
N GLY A 32 9.52 37.52 3.57
CA GLY A 32 8.75 36.64 4.44
C GLY A 32 7.27 37.00 4.46
N SER A 33 6.46 36.03 4.82
CA SER A 33 5.03 36.20 5.03
C SER A 33 4.61 35.49 6.30
N PHE A 34 3.62 36.05 6.95
CA PHE A 34 2.96 35.47 8.10
C PHE A 34 1.46 35.44 7.84
N GLU A 35 0.83 34.29 8.09
CA GLU A 35 -0.60 34.11 8.03
C GLU A 35 -1.06 33.49 9.37
N ALA A 36 -2.12 34.01 9.95
CA ALA A 36 -2.76 33.39 11.11
C ALA A 36 -4.27 33.52 10.97
N GLY A 37 -4.96 32.52 11.43
CA GLY A 37 -6.41 32.49 11.37
C GLY A 37 -7.02 31.46 12.30
N VAL A 38 -8.32 31.35 12.19
CA VAL A 38 -9.12 30.33 12.89
C VAL A 38 -9.99 29.62 11.86
N SER A 39 -10.14 28.33 12.02
CA SER A 39 -11.15 27.55 11.30
C SER A 39 -12.18 27.05 12.31
N ALA A 40 -13.43 27.02 11.91
CA ALA A 40 -14.52 26.48 12.68
C ALA A 40 -15.12 25.30 11.92
N LEU A 41 -15.36 24.21 12.60
CA LEU A 41 -16.06 23.04 12.10
C LEU A 41 -17.40 22.95 12.81
N SER A 42 -18.48 22.76 12.05
CA SER A 42 -19.81 22.43 12.58
C SER A 42 -20.36 21.27 11.77
N ILE A 43 -20.79 20.22 12.45
CA ILE A 43 -21.34 19.00 11.85
C ILE A 43 -22.79 18.89 12.28
N SER A 44 -23.70 18.83 11.31
CA SER A 44 -25.14 18.82 11.57
C SER A 44 -25.72 17.44 11.83
N ASP A 45 -24.97 16.39 11.55
CA ASP A 45 -25.38 15.00 11.75
C ASP A 45 -24.34 14.25 12.57
N SER A 46 -24.75 13.72 13.71
CA SER A 46 -23.84 13.05 14.64
C SER A 46 -23.35 11.68 14.14
N ASP A 47 -24.08 11.06 13.20
CA ASP A 47 -23.72 9.73 12.73
C ASP A 47 -22.49 9.75 11.78
N ASP A 48 -22.20 10.91 11.17
CA ASP A 48 -21.07 11.07 10.25
C ASP A 48 -19.84 11.78 10.87
N VAL A 49 -19.90 12.15 12.15
CA VAL A 49 -18.84 12.91 12.84
C VAL A 49 -17.49 12.19 12.76
N LYS A 50 -17.48 10.89 12.95
CA LYS A 50 -16.23 10.10 12.93
C LYS A 50 -15.50 10.18 11.59
N ARG A 51 -16.22 10.09 10.46
CA ARG A 51 -15.62 10.18 9.12
C ARG A 51 -15.10 11.57 8.78
N VAL A 52 -15.81 12.61 9.24
CA VAL A 52 -15.38 13.99 9.02
C VAL A 52 -14.17 14.33 9.88
N ASN A 53 -14.08 13.73 11.07
CA ASN A 53 -13.04 13.99 12.07
C ASN A 53 -11.92 12.95 12.10
N GLU A 54 -11.73 12.20 11.01
CA GLU A 54 -10.66 11.21 10.91
C GLU A 54 -9.26 11.84 11.01
N TYR A 55 -9.05 12.97 10.34
CA TYR A 55 -7.76 13.68 10.31
C TYR A 55 -7.77 15.06 10.97
N PRO A 56 -8.91 15.76 11.16
CA PRO A 56 -8.90 17.07 11.80
C PRO A 56 -8.58 17.01 13.28
N THR A 57 -7.99 18.08 13.78
CA THR A 57 -7.72 18.26 15.21
C THR A 57 -8.94 18.60 16.06
N ILE A 58 -10.09 18.87 15.44
CA ILE A 58 -11.36 19.16 16.10
C ILE A 58 -12.20 17.89 16.10
N ARG A 59 -12.53 17.36 17.28
CA ARG A 59 -13.33 16.12 17.46
C ARG A 59 -14.78 16.33 17.85
N GLU A 60 -15.11 17.52 18.32
CA GLU A 60 -16.47 17.84 18.74
C GLU A 60 -17.31 18.21 17.50
N ASP A 61 -18.62 18.04 17.61
CA ASP A 61 -19.59 18.41 16.56
C ASP A 61 -19.46 19.87 16.13
N ASP A 62 -19.02 20.72 17.06
CA ASP A 62 -18.71 22.12 16.87
C ASP A 62 -17.37 22.44 17.51
N GLY A 63 -16.41 22.89 16.72
CA GLY A 63 -15.10 23.20 17.25
C GLY A 63 -14.42 24.36 16.52
N ILE A 64 -13.49 25.00 17.21
CA ILE A 64 -12.66 26.09 16.67
C ILE A 64 -11.20 25.72 16.87
N GLN A 65 -10.41 25.83 15.78
CA GLN A 65 -8.96 25.64 15.84
C GLN A 65 -8.23 26.84 15.28
N GLY A 66 -7.06 27.13 15.87
CA GLY A 66 -6.14 28.14 15.35
C GLY A 66 -5.19 27.56 14.33
N TYR A 67 -4.80 28.34 13.34
CA TYR A 67 -3.70 27.99 12.46
C TYR A 67 -2.74 29.16 12.26
N GLY A 68 -1.49 28.84 11.97
CA GLY A 68 -0.45 29.81 11.66
C GLY A 68 0.48 29.27 10.57
N LYS A 69 0.90 30.15 9.67
CA LYS A 69 1.91 29.85 8.65
C LYS A 69 2.98 30.93 8.65
N VAL A 70 4.23 30.52 8.56
CA VAL A 70 5.38 31.42 8.45
C VAL A 70 6.21 30.94 7.26
N LYS A 71 6.48 31.87 6.32
CA LYS A 71 7.43 31.63 5.24
C LYS A 71 8.54 32.68 5.32
N LEU A 72 9.77 32.22 5.29
CA LEU A 72 10.95 33.08 5.31
C LEU A 72 11.89 32.67 4.20
N GLU A 73 12.33 33.63 3.42
CA GLU A 73 13.31 33.42 2.36
C GLU A 73 14.46 34.39 2.57
N ALA A 74 15.68 33.90 2.45
CA ALA A 74 16.87 34.72 2.55
C ALA A 74 17.90 34.31 1.49
N ALA A 75 18.50 35.27 0.81
CA ALA A 75 19.53 34.99 -0.18
C ALA A 75 20.66 36.02 -0.14
N LYS A 76 21.91 35.58 -0.22
CA LYS A 76 23.10 36.45 -0.36
C LYS A 76 24.30 35.67 -0.89
N GLY A 77 24.96 36.22 -1.93
CA GLY A 77 26.30 35.82 -2.33
C GLY A 77 26.46 34.32 -2.67
N GLY A 78 25.38 33.68 -3.18
CA GLY A 78 25.39 32.25 -3.50
C GLY A 78 24.85 31.35 -2.38
N VAL A 79 24.46 31.90 -1.23
CA VAL A 79 23.73 31.19 -0.16
C VAL A 79 22.26 31.56 -0.26
N ALA A 80 21.37 30.55 -0.27
CA ALA A 80 19.93 30.72 -0.20
C ALA A 80 19.36 29.81 0.89
N ALA A 81 18.42 30.33 1.64
CA ALA A 81 17.67 29.61 2.66
C ALA A 81 16.18 29.90 2.54
N ASP A 82 15.37 28.89 2.65
CA ASP A 82 13.92 28.94 2.59
C ASP A 82 13.36 28.12 3.77
N LEU A 83 12.43 28.70 4.53
CA LEU A 83 11.79 28.08 5.67
C LEU A 83 10.28 28.25 5.56
N ASP A 84 9.56 27.14 5.61
CA ASP A 84 8.10 27.09 5.69
C ASP A 84 7.69 26.37 6.97
N LEU A 85 6.88 27.04 7.79
CA LEU A 85 6.35 26.49 9.03
C LEU A 85 4.83 26.59 8.97
N ASN A 86 4.16 25.46 9.16
CA ASN A 86 2.71 25.38 9.29
C ASN A 86 2.37 24.78 10.65
N TYR A 87 1.39 25.38 11.29
CA TYR A 87 0.87 24.94 12.56
C TYR A 87 -0.65 24.97 12.53
N GLN A 88 -1.27 23.92 13.04
CA GLN A 88 -2.70 23.85 13.23
C GLN A 88 -2.98 23.17 14.56
N GLY A 89 -3.62 23.89 15.48
CA GLY A 89 -3.90 23.43 16.83
C GLY A 89 -5.34 23.65 17.22
N GLY A 90 -5.85 22.80 18.11
CA GLY A 90 -7.22 22.84 18.60
C GLY A 90 -7.37 22.11 19.92
N ASN A 91 -8.52 21.45 20.12
CA ASN A 91 -8.82 20.68 21.33
C ASN A 91 -8.30 19.23 21.28
N SER A 92 -7.36 18.94 20.39
CA SER A 92 -6.79 17.60 20.24
C SER A 92 -5.67 17.29 21.25
N ARG A 93 -5.26 16.01 21.28
CA ARG A 93 -4.15 15.56 22.13
C ARG A 93 -2.79 16.02 21.61
N THR A 94 -2.69 16.31 20.31
CA THR A 94 -1.49 16.88 19.70
C THR A 94 -1.83 17.90 18.62
N ASP A 95 -0.89 18.73 18.28
CA ASP A 95 -1.04 19.73 17.24
C ASP A 95 -0.49 19.18 15.92
N ILE A 96 -1.17 19.43 14.82
CA ILE A 96 -0.66 19.16 13.48
C ILE A 96 0.39 20.22 13.15
N GLN A 97 1.58 19.78 12.80
CA GLN A 97 2.70 20.64 12.46
C GLN A 97 3.38 20.13 11.20
N SER A 98 3.74 21.05 10.31
CA SER A 98 4.68 20.75 9.24
C SER A 98 5.76 21.83 9.17
N GLN A 99 6.98 21.41 8.93
CA GLN A 99 8.15 22.28 8.84
C GLN A 99 8.99 21.83 7.67
N GLU A 100 9.40 22.77 6.83
CA GLU A 100 10.26 22.52 5.69
C GLU A 100 11.39 23.56 5.70
N LEU A 101 12.63 23.10 5.54
CA LEU A 101 13.81 23.92 5.41
C LEU A 101 14.59 23.51 4.17
N ASN A 102 14.81 24.45 3.27
CA ASN A 102 15.70 24.28 2.13
C ASN A 102 16.90 25.21 2.30
N LEU A 103 18.11 24.68 2.14
CA LEU A 103 19.34 25.43 2.19
C LEU A 103 20.20 25.10 0.97
N ASP A 104 20.61 26.13 0.23
CA ASP A 104 21.57 26.04 -0.89
C ASP A 104 22.84 26.82 -0.56
N LEU A 105 23.96 26.14 -0.51
CA LEU A 105 25.30 26.71 -0.25
C LEU A 105 26.11 26.68 -1.55
N ASN A 106 26.05 27.75 -2.34
CA ASN A 106 26.79 27.92 -3.58
C ASN A 106 26.56 26.82 -4.62
N ARG A 107 25.41 26.14 -4.58
CA ARG A 107 25.11 24.94 -5.38
C ARG A 107 26.06 23.77 -5.14
N LEU A 108 26.91 23.84 -4.12
CA LEU A 108 27.84 22.79 -3.72
C LEU A 108 27.20 21.84 -2.73
N ILE A 109 26.41 22.38 -1.80
CA ILE A 109 25.67 21.61 -0.82
C ILE A 109 24.24 22.12 -0.82
N ARG A 110 23.30 21.21 -1.00
CA ARG A 110 21.88 21.46 -0.83
C ARG A 110 21.37 20.57 0.27
N ILE A 111 20.62 21.15 1.19
CA ILE A 111 20.01 20.43 2.29
C ILE A 111 18.50 20.68 2.20
N HIS A 112 17.75 19.60 2.25
CA HIS A 112 16.31 19.60 2.43
C HIS A 112 15.98 18.89 3.73
N SER A 113 15.20 19.54 4.58
CA SER A 113 14.75 18.97 5.84
C SER A 113 13.26 19.21 5.99
N GLU A 114 12.52 18.15 6.21
CA GLU A 114 11.07 18.16 6.37
C GLU A 114 10.69 17.43 7.66
N SER A 115 9.71 17.95 8.37
CA SER A 115 9.12 17.28 9.54
C SER A 115 7.62 17.51 9.55
N GLU A 116 6.87 16.45 9.80
CA GLU A 116 5.41 16.47 9.87
C GLU A 116 4.92 15.71 11.10
N THR A 117 3.88 16.25 11.72
CA THR A 117 3.13 15.56 12.78
C THR A 117 1.66 15.62 12.43
N MET A 118 0.99 14.47 12.44
CA MET A 118 -0.44 14.34 12.18
C MET A 118 -1.11 13.37 13.15
N GLU A 119 -2.38 13.58 13.38
CA GLU A 119 -3.26 12.64 14.06
C GLU A 119 -4.14 11.91 13.06
N HIS A 120 -4.35 10.64 13.31
CA HIS A 120 -5.31 9.81 12.61
C HIS A 120 -6.21 9.11 13.64
N TRP A 121 -7.51 9.36 13.54
CA TRP A 121 -8.51 8.76 14.40
C TRP A 121 -9.15 7.58 13.71
N GLY A 122 -9.07 6.41 14.35
CA GLY A 122 -9.69 5.19 13.87
C GLY A 122 -11.16 5.08 14.31
N ASP A 123 -11.93 4.32 13.53
CA ASP A 123 -13.25 3.89 13.94
C ASP A 123 -13.15 2.80 14.99
N HIS A 124 -14.13 2.76 15.90
CA HIS A 124 -14.33 1.68 16.83
C HIS A 124 -15.43 0.77 16.31
N ASP A 125 -15.05 -0.45 15.91
CA ASP A 125 -16.02 -1.48 15.57
C ASP A 125 -16.58 -2.09 16.87
N THR A 126 -17.81 -1.75 17.21
CA THR A 126 -18.49 -2.27 18.40
C THR A 126 -18.99 -3.69 18.26
N LEU A 127 -18.74 -4.33 17.11
CA LEU A 127 -19.18 -5.69 16.80
C LEU A 127 -20.70 -5.92 16.92
N ASP A 128 -21.50 -4.87 16.74
CA ASP A 128 -22.96 -4.91 16.87
C ASP A 128 -23.60 -5.91 15.92
N TYR A 129 -23.04 -6.05 14.71
CA TYR A 129 -23.50 -7.01 13.71
C TYR A 129 -23.31 -8.48 14.14
N LEU A 130 -22.47 -8.71 15.15
CA LEU A 130 -22.24 -10.03 15.77
C LEU A 130 -22.97 -10.20 17.10
N ASN A 131 -23.81 -9.22 17.49
CA ASN A 131 -24.46 -9.15 18.80
C ASN A 131 -23.46 -9.25 19.97
N ALA A 132 -22.34 -8.55 19.85
CA ALA A 132 -21.31 -8.50 20.88
C ALA A 132 -21.88 -8.05 22.23
N THR A 133 -21.32 -8.56 23.32
CA THR A 133 -21.83 -8.29 24.66
C THR A 133 -21.42 -6.96 25.23
N MET A 134 -20.45 -6.29 24.67
CA MET A 134 -19.96 -4.98 25.09
C MET A 134 -19.64 -4.88 26.58
N LYS A 135 -19.24 -5.99 27.18
CA LYS A 135 -19.05 -6.05 28.64
C LYS A 135 -17.61 -5.87 29.09
N GLY A 136 -16.65 -5.95 28.18
CA GLY A 136 -15.25 -5.97 28.56
C GLY A 136 -14.91 -7.11 29.52
N SER A 137 -15.69 -8.19 29.50
CA SER A 137 -15.58 -9.24 30.51
C SER A 137 -14.61 -10.36 30.15
N GLY A 138 -14.19 -10.40 28.87
CA GLY A 138 -13.31 -11.46 28.38
C GLY A 138 -13.85 -12.89 28.50
N THR A 139 -15.09 -13.05 28.90
CA THR A 139 -15.67 -14.38 29.14
C THR A 139 -16.66 -14.74 28.07
N THR A 140 -16.16 -15.29 27.00
CA THR A 140 -16.96 -16.01 26.00
C THR A 140 -17.08 -17.50 26.38
N THR A 141 -17.15 -17.83 27.66
CA THR A 141 -17.14 -19.19 28.15
C THR A 141 -18.44 -19.91 27.82
N ASN A 142 -18.31 -20.91 26.99
CA ASN A 142 -19.32 -21.93 26.85
C ASN A 142 -19.01 -23.07 27.84
N THR A 143 -19.53 -22.99 29.07
CA THR A 143 -19.34 -24.06 30.04
C THR A 143 -20.27 -25.22 29.76
N ALA A 144 -19.84 -26.42 30.03
CA ALA A 144 -20.62 -27.67 29.82
C ALA A 144 -21.97 -27.70 30.56
N THR A 145 -22.15 -26.83 31.55
CA THR A 145 -23.38 -26.66 32.32
C THR A 145 -24.30 -25.56 31.80
N ASP A 146 -23.77 -24.66 31.03
CA ASP A 146 -24.52 -23.55 30.49
C ASP A 146 -24.65 -23.79 28.98
N LYS A 147 -25.79 -24.25 28.54
CA LYS A 147 -26.11 -24.47 27.10
C LYS A 147 -26.20 -23.15 26.33
N GLN A 148 -25.24 -22.29 26.54
CA GLN A 148 -25.12 -21.02 25.82
C GLN A 148 -24.80 -21.30 24.35
N PRO A 149 -25.33 -20.49 23.44
CA PRO A 149 -24.98 -20.61 22.04
C PRO A 149 -23.47 -20.56 21.86
N ALA A 150 -22.96 -21.38 20.98
CA ALA A 150 -21.54 -21.49 20.68
C ALA A 150 -20.94 -20.19 20.11
N ILE A 151 -21.76 -19.21 19.78
CA ILE A 151 -21.37 -17.93 19.21
C ILE A 151 -21.46 -16.87 20.29
N ALA A 152 -20.34 -16.32 20.69
CA ALA A 152 -20.25 -15.17 21.57
C ALA A 152 -19.14 -14.25 21.07
N SER A 153 -19.48 -13.02 20.82
CA SER A 153 -18.53 -11.97 20.49
C SER A 153 -18.51 -10.94 21.62
N ASP A 154 -17.38 -10.33 21.86
CA ASP A 154 -17.21 -9.35 22.92
C ASP A 154 -16.30 -8.20 22.46
N ASP A 155 -16.63 -7.00 22.86
CA ASP A 155 -15.76 -5.85 22.81
C ASP A 155 -15.23 -5.61 24.23
N LEU A 156 -13.93 -5.79 24.40
CA LEU A 156 -13.28 -5.70 25.71
C LEU A 156 -12.99 -4.27 26.14
N THR A 157 -12.96 -3.35 25.19
CA THR A 157 -12.62 -1.93 25.44
C THR A 157 -13.64 -0.96 24.81
N PRO A 158 -14.96 -1.11 25.12
CA PRO A 158 -16.04 -0.42 24.42
C PRO A 158 -16.01 1.12 24.58
N GLU A 159 -15.31 1.63 25.56
CA GLU A 159 -15.19 3.07 25.84
C GLU A 159 -13.90 3.67 25.26
N GLU A 160 -13.09 2.88 24.56
CA GLU A 160 -11.80 3.35 24.05
C GLU A 160 -11.99 4.08 22.72
N ASP A 161 -11.28 5.20 22.61
CA ASP A 161 -11.13 5.95 21.37
C ASP A 161 -9.78 5.59 20.72
N PHE A 162 -9.79 5.18 19.48
CA PHE A 162 -8.59 4.79 18.74
C PHE A 162 -7.99 5.98 18.00
N MET A 163 -6.73 6.23 18.25
CA MET A 163 -6.00 7.32 17.62
C MET A 163 -4.52 7.00 17.53
N ILE A 164 -3.94 7.29 16.37
CA ILE A 164 -2.51 7.18 16.12
C ILE A 164 -1.93 8.56 15.81
N ILE A 165 -0.87 8.93 16.49
CA ILE A 165 -0.04 10.08 16.19
C ILE A 165 1.13 9.61 15.34
N ARG A 166 1.24 10.15 14.12
CA ARG A 166 2.36 9.90 13.22
C ARG A 166 3.28 11.12 13.23
N ARG A 167 4.56 10.88 13.46
CA ARG A 167 5.62 11.88 13.36
C ARG A 167 6.64 11.43 12.35
N GLU A 168 6.87 12.23 11.34
CA GLU A 168 7.87 11.97 10.33
C GLU A 168 8.90 13.09 10.29
N MET A 169 10.16 12.72 10.11
CA MET A 169 11.26 13.65 9.87
C MET A 169 12.12 13.09 8.73
N LYS A 170 12.38 13.90 7.71
CA LYS A 170 13.20 13.58 6.57
C LYS A 170 14.27 14.63 6.38
N ASN A 171 15.53 14.19 6.24
CA ASN A 171 16.67 15.06 5.99
C ASN A 171 17.45 14.51 4.80
N GLU A 172 17.70 15.34 3.81
CA GLU A 172 18.43 14.98 2.60
C GLU A 172 19.52 16.01 2.33
N ALA A 173 20.65 15.57 1.85
CA ALA A 173 21.74 16.43 1.43
C ALA A 173 22.33 15.98 0.10
N ASP A 174 22.41 16.93 -0.85
CA ASP A 174 23.12 16.79 -2.12
C ASP A 174 24.45 17.51 -2.02
N ILE A 175 25.55 16.81 -2.28
CA ILE A 175 26.92 17.34 -2.19
C ILE A 175 27.59 17.20 -3.56
N ALA A 176 27.71 18.32 -4.28
CA ALA A 176 28.49 18.38 -5.51
C ALA A 176 29.98 18.34 -5.21
N LEU A 177 30.76 17.56 -5.95
CA LEU A 177 32.20 17.41 -5.77
C LEU A 177 32.95 18.32 -6.76
N PRO A 178 33.53 19.45 -6.31
CA PRO A 178 34.25 20.37 -7.22
C PRO A 178 35.45 19.72 -7.91
N GLN A 179 36.10 18.73 -7.26
CA GLN A 179 37.25 17.99 -7.79
C GLN A 179 36.86 16.99 -8.87
N LEU A 180 35.56 16.59 -8.91
CA LEU A 180 34.97 15.66 -9.88
C LEU A 180 33.73 16.30 -10.50
N PRO A 181 33.91 17.24 -11.45
CA PRO A 181 32.78 17.94 -12.06
C PRO A 181 31.76 16.97 -12.68
N GLY A 182 30.52 17.12 -12.31
CA GLY A 182 29.43 16.22 -12.74
C GLY A 182 29.12 15.09 -11.77
N VAL A 183 29.83 14.98 -10.64
CA VAL A 183 29.53 14.01 -9.58
C VAL A 183 28.83 14.70 -8.41
N THR A 184 27.71 14.12 -7.98
CA THR A 184 26.92 14.53 -6.81
C THR A 184 26.74 13.33 -5.90
N LEU A 185 27.01 13.50 -4.61
CA LEU A 185 26.67 12.55 -3.55
C LEU A 185 25.31 12.93 -2.97
N HIS A 186 24.51 11.91 -2.68
CA HIS A 186 23.19 12.03 -2.04
C HIS A 186 23.25 11.29 -0.71
N VAL A 187 22.82 11.91 0.37
CA VAL A 187 22.70 11.27 1.69
C VAL A 187 21.35 11.66 2.28
N GLY A 188 20.63 10.70 2.81
CA GLY A 188 19.36 10.95 3.44
C GLY A 188 19.18 10.15 4.73
N TYR A 189 18.43 10.72 5.66
CA TYR A 189 18.00 10.07 6.87
C TYR A 189 16.53 10.44 7.15
N ARG A 190 15.70 9.41 7.31
CA ARG A 190 14.28 9.55 7.61
C ARG A 190 13.94 8.74 8.86
N THR A 191 13.13 9.32 9.73
CA THR A 191 12.48 8.60 10.82
C THR A 191 10.98 8.78 10.74
N GLU A 192 10.25 7.73 11.05
CA GLU A 192 8.81 7.76 11.25
C GLU A 192 8.49 7.07 12.56
N GLU A 193 7.74 7.74 13.43
CA GLU A 193 7.24 7.22 14.69
C GLU A 193 5.71 7.22 14.65
N ARG A 194 5.10 6.11 15.03
CA ARG A 194 3.64 5.95 15.17
C ARG A 194 3.34 5.52 16.60
N GLU A 195 2.60 6.34 17.32
CA GLU A 195 2.25 6.09 18.72
C GLU A 195 0.75 6.27 18.93
N GLY A 196 0.14 5.37 19.69
CA GLY A 196 -1.28 5.48 20.03
C GLY A 196 -1.96 4.15 20.29
N THR A 197 -3.22 4.07 19.93
CA THR A 197 -4.04 2.88 20.08
C THR A 197 -4.81 2.60 18.80
N GLU A 198 -4.95 1.33 18.46
CA GLU A 198 -5.83 0.83 17.42
C GLU A 198 -6.68 -0.33 17.95
N GLN A 199 -7.74 -0.69 17.25
CA GLN A 199 -8.51 -1.86 17.60
C GLN A 199 -7.86 -3.11 16.99
N ALA A 200 -7.54 -4.07 17.84
CA ALA A 200 -7.16 -5.41 17.43
C ALA A 200 -8.36 -6.34 17.55
N ILE A 201 -8.54 -7.20 16.54
CA ILE A 201 -9.62 -8.18 16.51
C ILE A 201 -9.01 -9.56 16.40
N THR A 202 -9.39 -10.46 17.30
CA THR A 202 -9.02 -11.87 17.25
C THR A 202 -10.20 -12.75 16.95
N LEU A 203 -9.97 -13.82 16.20
CA LEU A 203 -10.92 -14.90 16.02
C LEU A 203 -10.63 -15.96 17.09
N SER A 204 -11.54 -16.03 18.06
CA SER A 204 -11.45 -17.07 19.06
C SER A 204 -12.24 -18.28 18.63
N LYS A 205 -12.15 -19.41 18.78
CA LYS A 205 -12.92 -20.62 18.51
C LYS A 205 -13.48 -20.73 17.12
N CYS A 206 -13.96 -21.27 16.39
CA CYS A 206 -14.35 -21.44 15.00
C CYS A 206 -14.17 -20.15 14.21
N ALA A 207 -13.48 -20.18 13.09
CA ALA A 207 -13.32 -19.03 12.22
C ALA A 207 -14.65 -18.27 12.08
N ALA A 208 -14.68 -17.01 12.46
CA ALA A 208 -15.83 -16.10 12.43
C ALA A 208 -17.01 -16.44 13.38
N CYS A 209 -16.91 -17.41 14.29
CA CYS A 209 -17.99 -17.68 15.25
C CYS A 209 -17.88 -16.88 16.54
N HIS A 210 -16.64 -16.62 16.97
CA HIS A 210 -16.36 -15.85 18.17
C HIS A 210 -15.31 -14.80 17.81
N VAL A 211 -15.69 -13.55 17.93
CA VAL A 211 -14.84 -12.40 17.60
C VAL A 211 -14.69 -11.57 18.87
N VAL A 212 -13.47 -11.19 19.18
CA VAL A 212 -13.14 -10.36 20.32
C VAL A 212 -12.39 -9.14 19.82
N GLY A 213 -12.87 -7.95 20.18
CA GLY A 213 -12.23 -6.68 19.94
C GLY A 213 -11.55 -6.18 21.20
N GLU A 214 -10.36 -5.64 21.10
CA GLU A 214 -9.57 -5.09 22.18
C GLU A 214 -8.68 -3.94 21.70
N SER A 215 -8.32 -3.03 22.62
CA SER A 215 -7.35 -1.98 22.36
C SER A 215 -5.94 -2.55 22.27
N LYS A 216 -5.26 -2.29 21.16
CA LYS A 216 -3.83 -2.58 20.95
C LYS A 216 -3.03 -1.27 21.06
N GLN A 217 -1.97 -1.29 21.85
CA GLN A 217 -1.00 -0.20 21.88
C GLN A 217 -0.10 -0.25 20.65
N ILE A 218 0.16 0.88 20.06
CA ILE A 218 1.07 1.08 18.93
C ILE A 218 2.23 1.94 19.38
N ASN A 219 3.45 1.49 19.13
CA ASN A 219 4.68 2.25 19.37
C ASN A 219 5.75 1.82 18.35
N GLU A 220 5.47 2.13 17.10
CA GLU A 220 6.29 1.73 15.95
C GLU A 220 7.31 2.80 15.60
N LYS A 221 8.49 2.36 15.19
CA LYS A 221 9.55 3.22 14.69
C LYS A 221 10.14 2.68 13.41
N THR A 222 10.20 3.53 12.38
CA THR A 222 10.93 3.25 11.13
C THR A 222 12.11 4.19 11.01
N GLU A 223 13.28 3.68 10.67
CA GLU A 223 14.49 4.46 10.38
C GLU A 223 15.02 4.09 8.99
N ASP A 224 15.18 5.09 8.12
CA ASP A 224 15.77 4.94 6.79
C ASP A 224 17.11 5.67 6.71
N LEU A 225 18.14 4.98 6.28
CA LEU A 225 19.41 5.57 5.87
C LEU A 225 19.58 5.38 4.36
N THR A 226 19.74 6.47 3.63
CA THR A 226 19.99 6.44 2.19
C THR A 226 21.36 7.05 1.86
N ALA A 227 22.05 6.45 0.89
CA ALA A 227 23.29 6.98 0.33
C ALA A 227 23.32 6.74 -1.17
N GLY A 228 23.67 7.76 -1.95
CA GLY A 228 23.64 7.67 -3.40
C GLY A 228 24.74 8.47 -4.09
N LEU A 229 24.91 8.18 -5.36
CA LEU A 229 25.87 8.85 -6.24
C LEU A 229 25.25 9.07 -7.61
N THR A 230 25.33 10.30 -8.11
CA THR A 230 25.03 10.61 -9.51
C THR A 230 26.29 11.12 -10.21
N GLY A 231 26.68 10.50 -11.31
CA GLY A 231 27.78 10.93 -12.16
C GLY A 231 27.34 11.27 -13.58
N LYS A 232 27.65 12.46 -14.09
CA LYS A 232 27.33 12.95 -15.46
C LYS A 232 28.58 13.27 -16.22
N PHE A 233 28.89 12.48 -17.26
CA PHE A 233 30.11 12.56 -18.06
C PHE A 233 29.77 12.66 -19.55
N GLY A 234 29.48 13.87 -20.02
CA GLY A 234 29.03 14.08 -21.39
C GLY A 234 27.67 13.41 -21.65
N GLY A 235 27.64 12.41 -22.54
CA GLY A 235 26.43 11.63 -22.83
C GLY A 235 26.19 10.44 -21.90
N LEU A 236 27.03 10.21 -20.89
CA LEU A 236 26.91 9.13 -19.91
C LEU A 236 26.43 9.69 -18.58
N THR A 237 25.37 9.09 -18.04
CA THR A 237 24.90 9.30 -16.66
C THR A 237 24.90 7.97 -15.93
N ILE A 238 25.46 7.94 -14.72
CA ILE A 238 25.45 6.80 -13.82
C ILE A 238 24.82 7.26 -12.53
N GLU A 239 23.87 6.48 -12.03
CA GLU A 239 23.19 6.67 -10.75
C GLU A 239 23.31 5.39 -9.94
N TYR A 240 23.59 5.52 -8.66
CA TYR A 240 23.58 4.43 -7.70
C TYR A 240 22.98 4.93 -6.40
N ASP A 241 22.07 4.14 -5.82
CA ASP A 241 21.42 4.43 -4.56
C ASP A 241 21.39 3.17 -3.67
N TYR A 242 21.63 3.39 -2.40
CA TYR A 242 21.54 2.42 -1.32
C TYR A 242 20.49 2.89 -0.31
N LEU A 243 19.67 1.97 0.17
CA LEU A 243 18.71 2.14 1.27
C LEU A 243 18.95 1.05 2.31
N ASN A 244 18.98 1.45 3.59
CA ASN A 244 18.80 0.56 4.73
C ASN A 244 17.64 1.10 5.57
N ARG A 245 16.61 0.26 5.76
CA ARG A 245 15.44 0.52 6.59
C ARG A 245 15.41 -0.44 7.76
N LEU A 246 15.15 0.09 8.94
CA LEU A 246 14.85 -0.66 10.15
C LEU A 246 13.43 -0.31 10.58
N PHE A 247 12.67 -1.31 10.96
CA PHE A 247 11.34 -1.16 11.55
C PHE A 247 11.31 -1.93 12.86
N GLU A 248 10.83 -1.30 13.92
CA GLU A 248 10.70 -1.86 15.26
C GLU A 248 9.30 -1.57 15.82
N GLU A 249 8.62 -2.59 16.35
CA GLU A 249 7.44 -2.45 17.21
C GLU A 249 7.87 -2.57 18.68
N GLN A 250 7.70 -1.50 19.44
CA GLN A 250 8.12 -1.43 20.83
C GLN A 250 6.99 -1.70 21.84
N ALA A 251 5.74 -1.76 21.37
CA ALA A 251 4.61 -2.14 22.20
C ALA A 251 4.44 -3.65 22.24
N ALA A 252 3.94 -4.16 23.35
CA ALA A 252 3.59 -5.57 23.46
C ALA A 252 2.31 -5.85 22.67
N ALA A 253 2.25 -7.00 22.01
CA ALA A 253 1.01 -7.49 21.41
C ALA A 253 -0.08 -7.70 22.46
N PRO A 254 -1.36 -7.49 22.14
CA PRO A 254 -2.45 -7.85 23.01
C PRO A 254 -2.51 -9.35 23.20
N THR A 255 -3.02 -9.79 24.35
CA THR A 255 -3.13 -11.20 24.70
C THR A 255 -4.56 -11.58 25.02
N TYR A 256 -4.99 -12.74 24.60
CA TYR A 256 -6.32 -13.24 24.88
C TYR A 256 -6.30 -14.72 25.26
N ARG A 257 -7.10 -15.08 26.26
CA ARG A 257 -7.30 -16.47 26.66
C ARG A 257 -8.51 -17.06 25.96
N VAL A 258 -8.29 -18.12 25.21
CA VAL A 258 -9.35 -18.88 24.52
C VAL A 258 -9.79 -20.03 25.39
N ASP A 259 -11.03 -20.01 25.85
CA ASP A 259 -11.61 -21.12 26.62
C ASP A 259 -12.02 -22.30 25.73
N VAL A 260 -12.00 -23.48 26.30
CA VAL A 260 -12.38 -24.72 25.63
C VAL A 260 -13.80 -24.64 25.05
N ALA A 261 -13.95 -24.94 23.77
CA ALA A 261 -15.27 -25.09 23.16
C ALA A 261 -15.86 -26.45 23.52
N ASN A 262 -16.91 -26.45 24.34
CA ASN A 262 -17.70 -27.63 24.61
C ASN A 262 -18.94 -27.66 23.73
N ALA A 263 -19.03 -28.66 22.87
CA ALA A 263 -20.21 -28.89 22.04
C ALA A 263 -20.71 -30.35 22.30
N PRO A 264 -21.39 -30.60 23.43
CA PRO A 264 -21.76 -31.93 23.87
C PRO A 264 -22.73 -32.67 22.93
N ASP A 265 -23.40 -31.92 22.05
CA ASP A 265 -24.38 -32.45 21.08
C ASP A 265 -23.74 -32.81 19.72
N LEU A 266 -22.45 -32.54 19.52
CA LEU A 266 -21.76 -32.96 18.31
C LEU A 266 -21.34 -34.46 18.42
N PRO A 267 -21.31 -35.19 17.31
CA PRO A 267 -21.03 -36.64 17.29
C PRO A 267 -19.57 -37.00 17.61
N TYR A 268 -18.80 -36.11 18.15
CA TYR A 268 -17.42 -36.36 18.57
C TYR A 268 -17.40 -36.95 19.97
N PRO A 269 -16.60 -38.00 20.23
CA PRO A 269 -16.65 -38.76 21.47
C PRO A 269 -16.38 -37.95 22.73
N THR A 270 -15.73 -36.83 22.62
CA THR A 270 -15.33 -35.98 23.76
C THR A 270 -16.15 -34.69 23.88
N GLY A 271 -16.99 -34.37 22.92
CA GLY A 271 -17.69 -33.07 22.87
C GLY A 271 -16.76 -31.88 22.64
N ASN A 272 -15.48 -32.07 22.43
CA ASN A 272 -14.48 -31.06 22.15
C ASN A 272 -14.15 -31.07 20.66
N PHE A 273 -13.84 -29.90 20.11
CA PHE A 273 -13.27 -29.77 18.78
C PHE A 273 -11.78 -30.13 18.83
N ASP A 274 -11.51 -31.41 19.04
CA ASP A 274 -10.15 -31.90 19.15
C ASP A 274 -9.42 -31.79 17.82
N GLY A 275 -8.17 -31.34 17.85
CA GLY A 275 -7.33 -31.24 16.65
C GLY A 275 -7.35 -29.91 15.94
N ARG A 276 -8.03 -28.87 16.44
CA ARG A 276 -7.91 -27.51 15.93
C ARG A 276 -6.99 -26.68 16.79
N LEU A 277 -6.23 -25.83 16.14
CA LEU A 277 -5.32 -24.89 16.78
C LEU A 277 -6.04 -24.07 17.87
N LEU A 278 -5.42 -23.91 19.02
CA LEU A 278 -5.73 -22.88 20.02
C LEU A 278 -7.08 -23.00 20.72
N TYR A 279 -7.75 -24.15 20.65
CA TYR A 279 -9.07 -24.30 21.27
C TYR A 279 -9.05 -24.60 22.76
N ASP A 280 -7.96 -25.03 23.29
CA ASP A 280 -7.87 -25.52 24.66
C ASP A 280 -6.52 -25.19 25.28
N TYR A 281 -6.06 -23.94 25.02
CA TYR A 281 -4.82 -23.49 25.60
C TYR A 281 -5.07 -22.80 26.95
N PRO A 282 -4.40 -23.24 28.03
CA PRO A 282 -4.72 -22.76 29.39
C PRO A 282 -4.23 -21.35 29.68
N ASP A 283 -3.31 -20.80 28.88
CA ASP A 283 -2.68 -19.52 29.09
C ASP A 283 -3.19 -18.45 28.09
N GLU A 284 -2.80 -17.22 28.31
CA GLU A 284 -3.07 -16.12 27.37
C GLU A 284 -2.14 -16.22 26.17
N LEU A 285 -2.69 -16.02 24.98
CA LEU A 285 -1.97 -16.05 23.72
C LEU A 285 -1.88 -14.65 23.14
N ALA A 286 -0.69 -14.28 22.68
CA ALA A 286 -0.51 -13.06 21.91
C ALA A 286 -1.20 -13.19 20.54
N TYR A 287 -1.77 -12.11 20.06
CA TYR A 287 -2.36 -12.01 18.73
C TYR A 287 -2.12 -10.63 18.14
N ASN A 288 -2.29 -10.48 16.84
CA ASN A 288 -2.05 -9.24 16.12
C ASN A 288 -0.65 -8.65 16.41
N GLU A 289 0.35 -9.53 16.47
CA GLU A 289 1.74 -9.19 16.70
C GLU A 289 2.35 -8.62 15.43
N THR A 290 3.11 -7.54 15.57
CA THR A 290 3.83 -6.91 14.46
C THR A 290 5.33 -7.20 14.62
N PRO A 291 5.93 -8.00 13.74
CA PRO A 291 7.35 -8.34 13.88
C PRO A 291 8.27 -7.21 13.47
N ASP A 292 9.43 -7.13 14.10
CA ASP A 292 10.52 -6.27 13.68
C ASP A 292 11.03 -6.69 12.30
N SER A 293 11.47 -5.73 11.51
CA SER A 293 11.92 -6.01 10.16
C SER A 293 13.06 -5.09 9.69
N GLN A 294 13.84 -5.59 8.74
CA GLN A 294 14.90 -4.85 8.07
C GLN A 294 14.77 -4.98 6.56
N LYS A 295 15.01 -3.89 5.83
CA LYS A 295 15.12 -3.90 4.38
C LYS A 295 16.40 -3.24 3.93
N GLN A 296 17.14 -3.90 3.04
CA GLN A 296 18.26 -3.33 2.32
C GLN A 296 17.96 -3.31 0.83
N SER A 297 18.35 -2.23 0.14
CA SER A 297 18.16 -2.12 -1.29
C SER A 297 19.32 -1.42 -1.96
N HIS A 298 19.72 -1.92 -3.11
CA HIS A 298 20.71 -1.35 -4.00
C HIS A 298 20.08 -1.10 -5.36
N SER A 299 20.17 0.10 -5.89
CA SER A 299 19.76 0.39 -7.25
C SER A 299 20.89 1.01 -8.05
N ALA A 300 21.05 0.58 -9.28
CA ALA A 300 22.01 1.13 -10.20
C ALA A 300 21.36 1.42 -11.54
N LYS A 301 21.66 2.57 -12.13
CA LYS A 301 21.12 2.98 -13.42
C LYS A 301 22.20 3.64 -14.26
N VAL A 302 22.29 3.22 -15.51
CA VAL A 302 23.20 3.78 -16.49
C VAL A 302 22.42 4.28 -17.68
N ARG A 303 22.63 5.52 -18.06
CA ARG A 303 22.04 6.14 -19.24
C ARG A 303 23.13 6.61 -20.20
N VAL A 304 22.96 6.26 -21.48
CA VAL A 304 23.82 6.71 -22.56
C VAL A 304 23.01 7.48 -23.59
N ASP A 305 23.31 8.78 -23.73
CA ASP A 305 22.76 9.62 -24.78
C ASP A 305 23.69 9.59 -26.00
N MET A 306 23.21 9.07 -27.12
CA MET A 306 23.99 8.89 -28.35
C MET A 306 23.89 10.11 -29.27
N VAL A 307 24.92 10.33 -30.07
CA VAL A 307 25.04 11.49 -30.98
C VAL A 307 23.87 11.62 -31.98
N ASN A 308 23.27 10.50 -32.37
CA ASN A 308 22.13 10.47 -33.28
C ASN A 308 20.77 10.77 -32.59
N GLY A 309 20.78 11.12 -31.31
CA GLY A 309 19.60 11.36 -30.50
C GLY A 309 18.88 10.09 -30.02
N SER A 310 19.55 8.95 -30.07
CA SER A 310 19.13 7.73 -29.42
C SER A 310 19.56 7.73 -27.96
N GLU A 311 18.82 7.02 -27.12
CA GLU A 311 19.04 6.86 -25.69
C GLU A 311 18.99 5.36 -25.34
N LEU A 312 19.96 4.93 -24.56
CA LEU A 312 19.97 3.61 -23.92
C LEU A 312 20.01 3.78 -22.41
N VAL A 313 19.12 3.11 -21.71
CA VAL A 313 19.09 3.06 -20.25
C VAL A 313 19.15 1.59 -19.83
N GLY A 314 20.07 1.27 -18.91
CA GLY A 314 20.10 0.01 -18.20
C GLY A 314 19.86 0.27 -16.72
N SER A 315 19.17 -0.62 -16.02
CA SER A 315 18.94 -0.56 -14.59
C SER A 315 19.05 -1.93 -13.94
N TYR A 316 19.47 -1.93 -12.70
CA TYR A 316 19.51 -3.08 -11.82
C TYR A 316 19.02 -2.67 -10.44
N VAL A 317 18.19 -3.49 -9.83
CA VAL A 317 17.73 -3.34 -8.44
C VAL A 317 17.89 -4.68 -7.75
N TYR A 318 18.55 -4.65 -6.60
CA TYR A 318 18.53 -5.73 -5.61
C TYR A 318 17.86 -5.20 -4.35
N ALA A 319 16.96 -5.96 -3.77
CA ALA A 319 16.41 -5.67 -2.45
C ALA A 319 16.22 -6.96 -1.67
N GLU A 320 16.51 -6.89 -0.38
CA GLU A 320 16.27 -7.95 0.60
C GLU A 320 15.47 -7.35 1.76
N ALA A 321 14.37 -8.00 2.13
CA ALA A 321 13.60 -7.70 3.32
C ALA A 321 13.61 -8.90 4.25
N LYS A 322 13.88 -8.69 5.53
CA LYS A 322 13.89 -9.69 6.59
C LYS A 322 12.94 -9.29 7.68
N SER A 323 12.19 -10.24 8.19
CA SER A 323 11.26 -10.08 9.29
C SER A 323 11.59 -11.11 10.36
N ASP A 324 11.66 -10.66 11.61
CA ASP A 324 11.79 -11.58 12.72
C ASP A 324 10.55 -12.49 12.80
N LYS A 325 10.71 -13.70 13.31
CA LYS A 325 9.58 -14.56 13.52
C LYS A 325 8.68 -14.01 14.63
N ALA A 326 7.41 -13.87 14.34
CA ALA A 326 6.39 -13.65 15.35
C ALA A 326 6.03 -14.99 16.04
N GLY A 327 5.56 -14.91 17.27
CA GLY A 327 4.87 -16.00 17.94
C GLY A 327 5.51 -16.54 19.21
N ASP A 328 4.77 -17.41 19.87
CA ASP A 328 5.12 -18.01 21.16
C ASP A 328 5.78 -19.38 20.96
N PRO A 329 7.09 -19.52 21.28
CA PRO A 329 7.82 -20.77 21.10
C PRO A 329 7.32 -21.90 22.00
N ASP A 330 6.53 -21.60 23.03
CA ASP A 330 5.94 -22.62 23.93
C ASP A 330 4.69 -23.27 23.32
N ILE A 331 4.09 -22.63 22.29
CA ILE A 331 2.86 -23.10 21.65
C ILE A 331 3.16 -23.72 20.29
N TYR A 332 3.99 -23.03 19.50
CA TYR A 332 4.40 -23.50 18.19
C TYR A 332 5.86 -23.13 17.89
N SER A 333 6.46 -23.86 16.99
CA SER A 333 7.81 -23.62 16.53
C SER A 333 7.86 -23.51 15.01
N LEU A 334 8.65 -22.55 14.54
CA LEU A 334 9.01 -22.42 13.14
C LEU A 334 10.40 -23.01 12.91
N ASN A 335 10.61 -23.64 11.76
CA ASN A 335 11.92 -24.16 11.36
C ASN A 335 12.91 -23.06 10.93
N VAL A 336 12.45 -21.80 10.83
CA VAL A 336 13.24 -20.60 10.48
C VAL A 336 13.27 -19.64 11.65
N ASN A 337 14.29 -18.80 11.73
CA ASN A 337 14.40 -17.75 12.75
C ASN A 337 13.95 -16.39 12.23
N GLU A 338 14.06 -16.16 10.94
CA GLU A 338 13.63 -14.97 10.22
C GLU A 338 13.01 -15.41 8.89
N LEU A 339 12.12 -14.61 8.34
CA LEU A 339 11.56 -14.78 7.01
C LEU A 339 12.19 -13.73 6.09
N THR A 340 12.69 -14.19 4.95
CA THR A 340 13.39 -13.36 3.97
C THR A 340 12.60 -13.30 2.66
N SER A 341 12.51 -12.12 2.08
CA SER A 341 12.04 -11.90 0.72
C SER A 341 13.10 -11.16 -0.06
N GLU A 342 13.49 -11.67 -1.22
CA GLU A 342 14.52 -11.10 -2.10
C GLU A 342 13.92 -10.69 -3.44
N LEU A 343 14.42 -9.59 -3.99
CA LEU A 343 14.11 -9.09 -5.33
C LEU A 343 15.39 -8.84 -6.11
N ASN A 344 15.48 -9.45 -7.29
CA ASN A 344 16.43 -9.09 -8.33
C ASN A 344 15.67 -8.57 -9.55
N ALA A 345 15.95 -7.35 -9.99
CA ALA A 345 15.28 -6.76 -11.15
C ALA A 345 16.30 -6.14 -12.11
N TYR A 346 16.19 -6.52 -13.37
CA TYR A 346 17.02 -6.03 -14.47
C TYR A 346 16.12 -5.32 -15.49
N GLY A 347 16.53 -4.14 -15.91
CA GLY A 347 15.77 -3.37 -16.89
C GLY A 347 16.66 -2.82 -18.00
N ALA A 348 16.13 -2.79 -19.21
CA ALA A 348 16.76 -2.11 -20.33
C ALA A 348 15.71 -1.34 -21.13
N LYS A 349 16.07 -0.13 -21.56
CA LYS A 349 15.22 0.69 -22.42
C LYS A 349 16.05 1.34 -23.51
N PHE A 350 15.63 1.15 -24.74
CA PHE A 350 16.22 1.80 -25.90
C PHE A 350 15.19 2.68 -26.60
N LYS A 351 15.56 3.93 -26.86
CA LYS A 351 14.73 4.88 -27.59
C LYS A 351 15.51 5.49 -28.75
N THR A 352 14.93 5.49 -29.94
CA THR A 352 15.58 6.02 -31.13
C THR A 352 14.58 6.72 -32.07
N ARG A 353 15.11 7.62 -32.88
CA ARG A 353 14.35 8.27 -33.96
C ARG A 353 14.55 7.51 -35.25
N LEU A 354 13.46 7.04 -35.84
CA LEU A 354 13.42 6.44 -37.16
C LEU A 354 13.04 7.51 -38.18
N GLY A 355 14.04 8.25 -38.68
CA GLY A 355 13.82 9.40 -39.56
C GLY A 355 13.25 10.63 -38.82
N LYS A 356 12.45 11.43 -39.54
CA LYS A 356 11.93 12.72 -39.00
C LYS A 356 10.56 12.58 -38.31
N SER A 357 9.85 11.52 -38.56
CA SER A 357 8.43 11.36 -38.17
C SER A 357 8.15 10.24 -37.20
N MET A 358 9.12 9.37 -36.91
CA MET A 358 8.88 8.20 -36.07
C MET A 358 9.86 8.16 -34.89
N ILE A 359 9.37 7.68 -33.74
CA ILE A 359 10.18 7.37 -32.56
C ILE A 359 9.81 5.95 -32.13
N LEU A 360 10.82 5.10 -32.06
CA LEU A 360 10.70 3.74 -31.51
C LEU A 360 11.24 3.74 -30.10
N THR A 361 10.50 3.11 -29.19
CA THR A 361 10.94 2.81 -27.84
C THR A 361 10.75 1.32 -27.60
N LEU A 362 11.81 0.64 -27.20
CA LEU A 362 11.80 -0.76 -26.76
C LEU A 362 12.21 -0.78 -25.29
N SER A 363 11.55 -1.57 -24.49
CA SER A 363 11.97 -1.83 -23.10
C SER A 363 11.70 -3.27 -22.71
N GLY A 364 12.56 -3.79 -21.85
CA GLY A 364 12.37 -5.09 -21.24
C GLY A 364 12.76 -5.00 -19.76
N LYS A 365 12.08 -5.77 -18.94
CA LYS A 365 12.34 -5.93 -17.51
C LYS A 365 12.20 -7.40 -17.16
N VAL A 366 13.13 -7.90 -16.39
CA VAL A 366 13.08 -9.21 -15.75
C VAL A 366 13.13 -8.99 -14.25
N GLN A 367 12.30 -9.67 -13.50
CA GLN A 367 12.32 -9.69 -12.05
C GLN A 367 12.29 -11.13 -11.57
N GLU A 368 13.09 -11.40 -10.56
CA GLU A 368 13.09 -12.63 -9.79
C GLU A 368 12.74 -12.23 -8.35
N ILE A 369 11.65 -12.76 -7.84
CA ILE A 369 11.20 -12.52 -6.46
C ILE A 369 11.21 -13.88 -5.77
N ALA A 370 11.93 -13.97 -4.65
CA ALA A 370 12.01 -15.19 -3.85
C ALA A 370 11.62 -14.89 -2.41
N GLY A 371 10.74 -15.70 -1.83
CA GLY A 371 10.39 -15.68 -0.43
C GLY A 371 10.72 -17.01 0.23
N ASP A 372 10.91 -17.00 1.53
CA ASP A 372 11.22 -18.20 2.30
C ASP A 372 9.99 -19.10 2.49
N ASP A 373 10.20 -20.40 2.31
CA ASP A 373 9.30 -21.44 2.78
C ASP A 373 9.55 -21.71 4.25
N PHE A 374 8.51 -22.04 5.00
CA PHE A 374 8.66 -22.40 6.39
C PHE A 374 7.74 -23.52 6.82
N THR A 375 8.10 -24.19 7.92
CA THR A 375 7.32 -25.24 8.54
C THR A 375 6.91 -24.80 9.94
N LEU A 376 5.61 -24.85 10.20
CA LEU A 376 5.01 -24.64 11.51
C LEU A 376 4.80 -26.01 12.18
N THR A 377 5.29 -26.16 13.40
CA THR A 377 5.02 -27.34 14.25
C THR A 377 4.35 -26.88 15.53
N TYR A 378 3.22 -27.47 15.87
CA TYR A 378 2.50 -27.19 17.11
C TYR A 378 2.00 -28.47 17.77
N GLU A 379 1.85 -28.45 19.09
CA GLU A 379 1.33 -29.56 19.89
C GLU A 379 -0.16 -29.31 20.16
N ALA A 380 -1.00 -30.24 19.74
CA ALA A 380 -2.41 -30.20 20.12
C ALA A 380 -2.60 -30.68 21.56
N VAL A 381 -3.74 -30.34 22.15
CA VAL A 381 -4.14 -30.74 23.50
C VAL A 381 -4.09 -32.25 23.71
N SER A 382 -4.25 -33.03 22.65
CA SER A 382 -4.10 -34.48 22.66
C SER A 382 -2.65 -34.97 22.86
N GLY A 383 -1.66 -34.07 22.83
CA GLY A 383 -0.23 -34.41 22.84
C GLY A 383 0.28 -34.87 21.47
N ALA A 384 -0.49 -34.72 20.41
CA ALA A 384 -0.05 -35.00 19.05
C ALA A 384 0.62 -33.73 18.45
N ASN A 385 1.77 -33.92 17.81
CA ASN A 385 2.42 -32.87 17.07
C ASN A 385 1.83 -32.78 15.67
N TYR A 386 1.43 -31.58 15.27
CA TYR A 386 0.99 -31.23 13.92
C TYR A 386 2.08 -30.47 13.23
N VAL A 387 2.29 -30.77 11.96
CA VAL A 387 3.30 -30.15 11.13
C VAL A 387 2.61 -29.60 9.88
N GLN A 388 2.76 -28.33 9.63
CA GLN A 388 2.20 -27.66 8.47
C GLN A 388 3.32 -26.95 7.72
N ASN A 389 3.40 -27.21 6.42
CA ASN A 389 4.36 -26.55 5.54
C ASN A 389 3.67 -25.38 4.85
N PHE A 390 4.34 -24.25 4.83
CA PHE A 390 3.93 -23.06 4.10
C PHE A 390 5.01 -22.76 3.06
N SER A 391 4.59 -22.58 1.84
CA SER A 391 5.47 -22.10 0.78
C SER A 391 5.15 -20.63 0.48
N SER A 392 6.15 -19.90 0.04
CA SER A 392 5.99 -18.48 -0.26
C SER A 392 5.12 -18.28 -1.50
N GLU A 393 4.01 -17.59 -1.33
CA GLU A 393 3.16 -17.16 -2.45
C GLU A 393 3.78 -16.01 -3.26
N GLU A 394 4.88 -15.43 -2.77
CA GLU A 394 5.57 -14.32 -3.43
C GLU A 394 6.58 -14.79 -4.47
N THR A 395 7.06 -16.05 -4.37
CA THR A 395 8.12 -16.57 -5.25
C THR A 395 7.62 -16.68 -6.68
N ARG A 396 8.23 -15.87 -7.57
CA ARG A 396 7.89 -15.81 -8.98
C ARG A 396 8.95 -15.12 -9.82
N ASP A 397 8.97 -15.45 -11.07
CA ASP A 397 9.71 -14.78 -12.12
C ASP A 397 8.76 -13.96 -13.00
N GLU A 398 9.15 -12.73 -13.32
CA GLU A 398 8.36 -11.82 -14.16
C GLU A 398 9.19 -11.35 -15.35
N LEU A 399 8.61 -11.41 -16.55
CA LEU A 399 9.16 -10.84 -17.79
C LEU A 399 8.19 -9.82 -18.38
N ASP A 400 8.65 -8.58 -18.51
CA ASP A 400 7.94 -7.51 -19.20
C ASP A 400 8.69 -7.12 -20.48
N LEU A 401 8.07 -7.19 -21.63
CA LEU A 401 8.58 -6.70 -22.90
C LEU A 401 7.63 -5.67 -23.51
N LYS A 402 8.13 -4.49 -23.86
CA LYS A 402 7.30 -3.40 -24.39
C LYS A 402 7.93 -2.79 -25.64
N ALA A 403 7.10 -2.58 -26.66
CA ALA A 403 7.46 -1.92 -27.90
C ALA A 403 6.46 -0.81 -28.22
N ASP A 404 6.94 0.41 -28.33
CA ASP A 404 6.13 1.60 -28.65
C ASP A 404 6.64 2.29 -29.91
N LEU A 405 5.76 2.52 -30.87
CA LEU A 405 6.04 3.30 -32.07
C LEU A 405 5.17 4.55 -32.11
N LEU A 406 5.78 5.70 -31.94
CA LEU A 406 5.14 6.99 -32.13
C LEU A 406 5.36 7.49 -33.56
N ILE A 407 4.28 7.74 -34.28
CA ILE A 407 4.28 8.22 -35.67
C ILE A 407 3.67 9.63 -35.71
N ARG A 408 4.41 10.57 -36.25
CA ARG A 408 3.90 11.92 -36.53
C ARG A 408 3.31 11.94 -37.95
N LEU A 409 1.99 11.95 -38.05
CA LEU A 409 1.27 11.97 -39.32
C LEU A 409 1.32 13.34 -39.99
N ALA A 410 1.10 14.39 -39.21
CA ALA A 410 1.10 15.78 -39.66
C ALA A 410 1.45 16.71 -38.48
N LYS A 411 1.48 18.03 -38.74
CA LYS A 411 1.68 19.02 -37.66
C LYS A 411 0.52 18.96 -36.65
N GLY A 412 0.85 18.55 -35.41
CA GLY A 412 -0.13 18.39 -34.34
C GLY A 412 -0.95 17.12 -34.39
N GLN A 413 -0.55 16.12 -35.22
CA GLN A 413 -1.21 14.83 -35.29
C GLN A 413 -0.21 13.70 -35.09
N THR A 414 -0.47 12.81 -34.14
CA THR A 414 0.35 11.65 -33.79
C THR A 414 -0.49 10.42 -33.61
N VAL A 415 0.06 9.29 -34.02
CA VAL A 415 -0.43 7.94 -33.68
C VAL A 415 0.65 7.25 -32.87
N ARG A 416 0.26 6.54 -31.83
CA ARG A 416 1.12 5.61 -31.08
C ARG A 416 0.54 4.22 -31.20
N LEU A 417 1.40 3.30 -31.56
CA LEU A 417 1.13 1.85 -31.52
C LEU A 417 2.01 1.26 -30.43
N GLY A 418 1.42 0.51 -29.54
CA GLY A 418 2.11 -0.18 -28.44
C GLY A 418 1.77 -1.66 -28.44
N TYR A 419 2.74 -2.45 -28.08
CA TYR A 419 2.59 -3.86 -27.74
C TYR A 419 3.37 -4.12 -26.46
N GLU A 420 2.73 -4.81 -25.50
CA GLU A 420 3.36 -5.28 -24.27
C GLU A 420 3.11 -6.78 -24.18
N TYR A 421 4.12 -7.51 -23.74
CA TYR A 421 4.04 -8.90 -23.35
C TYR A 421 4.48 -9.01 -21.90
N GLU A 422 3.66 -9.63 -21.09
CA GLU A 422 3.92 -9.87 -19.67
C GLU A 422 3.80 -11.37 -19.42
N GLU A 423 4.78 -11.93 -18.70
CA GLU A 423 4.81 -13.34 -18.30
C GLU A 423 5.16 -13.36 -16.82
N ILE A 424 4.37 -14.07 -16.03
CA ILE A 424 4.56 -14.25 -14.59
C ILE A 424 4.49 -15.74 -14.32
N ASP A 425 5.65 -16.32 -14.06
CA ASP A 425 5.83 -17.74 -13.69
C ASP A 425 5.92 -17.83 -12.17
N ARG A 426 4.95 -18.50 -11.53
CA ARG A 426 4.85 -18.61 -10.08
C ARG A 426 5.28 -20.00 -9.63
N GLU A 427 6.02 -20.09 -8.54
CA GLU A 427 6.41 -21.37 -7.96
C GLU A 427 5.19 -22.22 -7.58
N HIS A 428 4.10 -21.57 -7.21
CA HIS A 428 2.81 -22.19 -6.94
C HIS A 428 1.92 -22.17 -8.19
N ASN A 429 1.87 -23.28 -8.93
CA ASN A 429 1.07 -23.42 -10.14
C ASN A 429 -0.43 -23.18 -9.93
N ASP A 430 -0.94 -23.37 -8.71
CA ASP A 430 -2.33 -23.12 -8.32
C ASP A 430 -2.67 -21.61 -8.26
N LEU A 431 -1.66 -20.74 -8.27
CA LEU A 431 -1.85 -19.29 -8.37
C LEU A 431 -1.99 -18.79 -9.83
N GLY A 432 -1.77 -19.65 -10.81
CA GLY A 432 -1.81 -19.32 -12.24
C GLY A 432 -0.50 -18.72 -12.76
N ASP A 433 0.04 -19.32 -13.83
CA ASP A 433 1.20 -18.81 -14.57
C ASP A 433 0.69 -17.90 -15.69
N THR A 434 0.72 -16.61 -15.45
CA THR A 434 0.01 -15.62 -16.26
C THR A 434 0.84 -15.19 -17.46
N GLU A 435 0.28 -15.31 -18.66
CA GLU A 435 0.79 -14.67 -19.88
C GLU A 435 -0.20 -13.63 -20.38
N ALA A 436 0.25 -12.41 -20.67
CA ALA A 436 -0.60 -11.35 -21.17
C ALA A 436 -0.02 -10.67 -22.41
N SER A 437 -0.85 -10.52 -23.42
CA SER A 437 -0.57 -9.74 -24.63
C SER A 437 -1.43 -8.50 -24.66
N ILE A 438 -0.80 -7.31 -24.62
CA ILE A 438 -1.50 -6.04 -24.51
C ILE A 438 -1.23 -5.17 -25.74
N TYR A 439 -2.28 -4.87 -26.48
CA TYR A 439 -2.24 -4.06 -27.71
C TYR A 439 -2.78 -2.67 -27.44
N LYS A 440 -2.02 -1.63 -27.80
CA LYS A 440 -2.36 -0.23 -27.53
C LYS A 440 -2.36 0.60 -28.81
N LEU A 441 -3.42 1.35 -29.01
CA LEU A 441 -3.55 2.34 -30.09
C LEU A 441 -3.93 3.68 -29.47
N ALA A 442 -3.17 4.73 -29.78
CA ALA A 442 -3.54 6.07 -29.38
C ALA A 442 -3.39 7.06 -30.55
N TYR A 443 -4.41 7.86 -30.77
CA TYR A 443 -4.39 9.01 -31.68
C TYR A 443 -4.53 10.30 -30.91
N ASN A 444 -3.64 11.25 -31.16
CA ASN A 444 -3.74 12.62 -30.67
C ASN A 444 -3.67 13.57 -31.86
N GLY A 445 -4.73 14.30 -32.10
CA GLY A 445 -4.83 15.16 -33.27
C GLY A 445 -5.41 16.53 -32.97
N ARG A 446 -4.72 17.57 -33.42
CA ARG A 446 -5.26 18.91 -33.56
C ARG A 446 -5.80 19.08 -34.98
N LEU A 447 -7.10 18.81 -35.15
CA LEU A 447 -7.76 18.80 -36.46
C LEU A 447 -7.94 20.21 -37.03
N SER A 448 -8.06 21.23 -36.16
CA SER A 448 -8.11 22.63 -36.53
C SER A 448 -7.51 23.48 -35.41
N LYS A 449 -7.50 24.83 -35.59
CA LYS A 449 -7.08 25.74 -34.51
C LYS A 449 -8.00 25.63 -33.27
N ALA A 450 -9.25 25.25 -33.50
CA ALA A 450 -10.28 25.18 -32.47
C ALA A 450 -10.62 23.76 -31.99
N LEU A 451 -10.15 22.71 -32.67
CA LEU A 451 -10.59 21.36 -32.41
C LEU A 451 -9.42 20.41 -32.22
N SER A 452 -9.36 19.74 -31.08
CA SER A 452 -8.44 18.63 -30.79
C SER A 452 -9.21 17.38 -30.38
N VAL A 453 -8.70 16.23 -30.81
CA VAL A 453 -9.28 14.91 -30.54
C VAL A 453 -8.19 13.99 -30.00
N ARG A 454 -8.52 13.19 -28.99
CA ARG A 454 -7.70 12.11 -28.46
C ARG A 454 -8.54 10.85 -28.42
N VAL A 455 -7.99 9.78 -28.95
CA VAL A 455 -8.59 8.44 -28.89
C VAL A 455 -7.52 7.50 -28.36
N LYS A 456 -7.89 6.65 -27.42
CA LYS A 456 -7.05 5.54 -26.95
C LYS A 456 -7.90 4.27 -26.97
N TYR A 457 -7.31 3.21 -27.38
CA TYR A 457 -7.87 1.88 -27.31
C TYR A 457 -6.81 0.90 -26.82
N GLN A 458 -7.19 0.01 -25.94
CA GLN A 458 -6.36 -1.05 -25.39
C GLN A 458 -7.17 -2.34 -25.43
N TYR A 459 -6.51 -3.40 -25.85
CA TYR A 459 -6.98 -4.77 -25.78
C TYR A 459 -5.94 -5.60 -25.04
N GLU A 460 -6.39 -6.38 -24.09
CA GLU A 460 -5.57 -7.32 -23.32
C GLU A 460 -6.14 -8.71 -23.50
N ASP A 461 -5.25 -9.65 -23.80
CA ASP A 461 -5.49 -11.08 -23.91
C ASP A 461 -4.61 -11.76 -22.86
N ILE A 462 -5.23 -12.37 -21.86
CA ILE A 462 -4.58 -12.85 -20.65
C ILE A 462 -4.88 -14.34 -20.52
N GLU A 463 -3.84 -15.14 -20.57
CA GLU A 463 -3.90 -16.57 -20.32
C GLU A 463 -3.54 -16.84 -18.85
N ASP A 464 -4.24 -17.76 -18.23
CA ASP A 464 -4.07 -18.22 -16.86
C ASP A 464 -3.91 -17.07 -15.83
N PRO A 465 -4.92 -16.20 -15.65
CA PRO A 465 -4.85 -15.06 -14.76
C PRO A 465 -4.65 -15.50 -13.32
N PHE A 466 -4.09 -14.59 -12.49
CA PHE A 466 -3.86 -14.85 -11.07
C PHE A 466 -5.10 -15.42 -10.39
N ARG A 467 -4.92 -16.53 -9.69
CA ARG A 467 -5.93 -17.15 -8.84
C ARG A 467 -5.66 -16.81 -7.38
N ASN A 468 -6.71 -16.53 -6.65
CA ASN A 468 -6.59 -16.26 -5.24
C ASN A 468 -6.35 -17.59 -4.50
N HIS A 469 -5.11 -17.78 -4.03
CA HIS A 469 -4.79 -18.92 -3.16
C HIS A 469 -5.61 -18.82 -1.88
N ASN A 470 -6.54 -19.72 -1.71
CA ASN A 470 -7.35 -19.74 -0.52
C ASN A 470 -6.66 -20.62 0.53
N ALA A 471 -6.62 -20.16 1.78
CA ALA A 471 -6.18 -20.95 2.93
C ALA A 471 -6.89 -22.32 3.05
N ALA A 472 -7.92 -22.54 2.24
CA ALA A 472 -8.56 -23.83 2.07
C ALA A 472 -7.69 -24.86 1.33
N ASN A 473 -6.67 -24.47 0.59
CA ASN A 473 -5.69 -25.38 0.01
C ASN A 473 -4.66 -25.87 1.02
N VAL A 474 -4.65 -25.31 2.22
CA VAL A 474 -3.95 -25.91 3.34
C VAL A 474 -4.71 -27.18 3.72
N PRO A 475 -4.14 -28.39 3.52
CA PRO A 475 -4.85 -29.61 3.85
C PRO A 475 -5.23 -29.58 5.33
N LEU A 476 -6.52 -29.61 5.63
CA LEU A 476 -6.94 -29.89 7.00
C LEU A 476 -6.36 -31.26 7.38
N THR A 477 -5.47 -31.24 8.33
CA THR A 477 -5.01 -32.52 8.92
C THR A 477 -6.22 -33.22 9.52
N ASP A 478 -6.35 -34.48 9.24
CA ASP A 478 -7.29 -35.31 9.98
C ASP A 478 -6.89 -35.35 11.46
N VAL A 479 -7.77 -35.88 12.29
CA VAL A 479 -7.51 -36.08 13.73
C VAL A 479 -6.27 -36.91 14.04
N ASN A 480 -5.61 -37.47 13.04
CA ASN A 480 -4.38 -38.24 13.14
C ASN A 480 -3.17 -37.56 12.52
N GLY A 481 -3.29 -36.31 12.12
CA GLY A 481 -2.19 -35.51 11.55
C GLY A 481 -1.80 -35.89 10.12
N SER A 482 -2.64 -36.63 9.40
CA SER A 482 -2.37 -36.97 8.01
C SER A 482 -2.95 -35.93 7.08
N ALA A 483 -2.11 -35.23 6.37
CA ALA A 483 -2.52 -34.22 5.41
C ALA A 483 -3.33 -34.85 4.27
N GLY A 484 -4.50 -34.33 3.98
CA GLY A 484 -5.24 -34.49 2.73
C GLY A 484 -5.58 -35.95 2.33
N THR A 485 -5.52 -36.90 3.22
CA THR A 485 -5.68 -38.34 2.87
C THR A 485 -7.13 -38.82 2.77
N GLY A 486 -8.11 -37.90 2.79
CA GLY A 486 -9.51 -38.25 2.61
C GLY A 486 -10.02 -39.22 3.68
N VAL A 487 -9.67 -38.97 4.95
CA VAL A 487 -10.21 -39.78 6.05
C VAL A 487 -11.72 -39.66 6.08
N VAL A 488 -12.37 -40.75 5.86
CA VAL A 488 -13.82 -40.88 5.97
C VAL A 488 -14.19 -40.88 7.44
N ILE A 489 -14.81 -39.82 7.91
CA ILE A 489 -15.47 -39.81 9.20
C ILE A 489 -16.91 -40.24 8.99
N THR A 490 -17.24 -41.42 9.46
CA THR A 490 -18.62 -41.89 9.47
C THR A 490 -19.35 -41.19 10.60
N ALA A 491 -20.17 -40.18 10.26
CA ALA A 491 -21.03 -39.55 11.24
C ALA A 491 -22.00 -40.57 11.88
N ALA A 492 -22.46 -40.26 13.08
CA ALA A 492 -23.48 -41.07 13.76
C ALA A 492 -24.78 -41.24 12.94
N SER A 493 -24.98 -40.41 11.93
CA SER A 493 -26.07 -40.50 10.93
C SER A 493 -25.82 -41.55 9.85
N GLY A 494 -24.67 -42.20 9.84
CA GLY A 494 -24.29 -43.17 8.78
C GLY A 494 -23.87 -42.53 7.47
N VAL A 495 -23.68 -41.22 7.43
CA VAL A 495 -23.18 -40.49 6.25
C VAL A 495 -21.67 -40.43 6.37
N ASP A 496 -20.99 -40.90 5.35
CA ASP A 496 -19.54 -40.73 5.23
C ASP A 496 -19.21 -39.29 4.88
N LEU A 497 -18.56 -38.60 5.82
CA LEU A 497 -18.03 -37.25 5.62
C LEU A 497 -16.54 -37.40 5.32
N ARG A 498 -16.14 -37.02 4.13
CA ARG A 498 -14.74 -36.91 3.77
C ARG A 498 -14.26 -35.49 4.06
N TYR A 499 -13.31 -35.38 4.97
CA TYR A 499 -12.61 -34.12 5.17
C TYR A 499 -11.61 -33.90 4.01
N GLY A 500 -11.60 -32.75 3.45
CA GLY A 500 -10.62 -32.36 2.46
C GLY A 500 -11.11 -32.55 1.03
N ASP A 501 -11.21 -33.78 0.54
CA ASP A 501 -11.42 -34.05 -0.89
C ASP A 501 -12.61 -33.31 -1.53
N ALA A 502 -13.76 -33.29 -0.87
CA ALA A 502 -14.94 -32.64 -1.44
C ALA A 502 -14.97 -31.12 -1.30
N PHE A 503 -14.10 -30.57 -0.48
CA PHE A 503 -14.04 -29.14 -0.21
C PHE A 503 -12.95 -28.45 -1.02
N TYR A 504 -11.81 -29.12 -1.20
CA TYR A 504 -10.65 -28.61 -1.92
C TYR A 504 -10.78 -28.80 -3.44
N ASP A 505 -11.22 -29.97 -3.89
CA ASP A 505 -11.38 -30.27 -5.33
C ASP A 505 -12.37 -29.35 -6.05
N ARG A 506 -13.15 -28.56 -5.32
CA ARG A 506 -14.11 -27.62 -5.89
C ARG A 506 -13.63 -26.20 -5.93
N ARG A 507 -12.42 -25.92 -5.42
CA ARG A 507 -11.85 -24.59 -5.36
C ARG A 507 -10.58 -24.43 -6.17
N GLU A 508 -9.93 -25.52 -6.53
CA GLU A 508 -8.64 -25.47 -7.23
C GLU A 508 -8.70 -24.72 -8.55
N ASP A 509 -9.85 -24.77 -9.22
CA ASP A 509 -9.94 -24.22 -10.58
C ASP A 509 -10.65 -22.87 -10.67
N ASP A 510 -11.21 -22.31 -9.56
CA ASP A 510 -12.35 -21.43 -9.74
C ASP A 510 -12.29 -20.11 -8.97
N LEU A 511 -11.19 -19.75 -8.33
CA LEU A 511 -11.14 -18.59 -7.45
C LEU A 511 -10.37 -17.41 -8.07
N THR A 512 -10.69 -17.06 -9.29
CA THR A 512 -10.21 -15.80 -9.85
C THR A 512 -11.36 -14.87 -10.22
N ASN A 513 -11.22 -13.60 -9.86
CA ASN A 513 -12.01 -12.49 -10.38
C ASN A 513 -11.16 -11.58 -11.30
N MET A 514 -10.04 -12.12 -11.77
CA MET A 514 -9.17 -11.43 -12.72
C MET A 514 -9.65 -11.71 -14.14
N PRO A 515 -9.64 -10.71 -15.02
CA PRO A 515 -10.10 -10.90 -16.40
C PRO A 515 -9.11 -11.73 -17.23
N GLU A 516 -9.65 -12.49 -18.19
CA GLU A 516 -8.91 -13.08 -19.31
C GLU A 516 -8.90 -12.14 -20.52
N GLU A 517 -9.93 -11.33 -20.66
CA GLU A 517 -10.07 -10.41 -21.78
C GLU A 517 -10.46 -9.01 -21.30
N VAL A 518 -9.74 -7.99 -21.78
CA VAL A 518 -10.02 -6.59 -21.44
C VAL A 518 -10.09 -5.73 -22.70
N HIS A 519 -11.16 -4.97 -22.84
CA HIS A 519 -11.31 -3.93 -23.85
C HIS A 519 -11.48 -2.57 -23.19
N GLU A 520 -10.62 -1.63 -23.46
CA GLU A 520 -10.77 -0.26 -22.98
C GLU A 520 -10.68 0.76 -24.10
N ALA A 521 -11.67 1.64 -24.19
CA ALA A 521 -11.68 2.77 -25.11
C ALA A 521 -11.85 4.08 -24.35
N LYS A 522 -11.01 5.07 -24.66
CA LYS A 522 -11.09 6.44 -24.14
C LYS A 522 -11.12 7.44 -25.29
N VAL A 523 -12.12 8.29 -25.34
CA VAL A 523 -12.26 9.36 -26.33
C VAL A 523 -12.38 10.68 -25.62
N SER A 524 -11.65 11.67 -26.09
CA SER A 524 -11.76 13.05 -25.61
C SER A 524 -11.69 14.04 -26.78
N THR A 525 -12.63 14.96 -26.81
CA THR A 525 -12.70 16.01 -27.83
C THR A 525 -12.78 17.37 -27.15
N THR A 526 -11.83 18.25 -27.44
CA THR A 526 -11.82 19.63 -26.95
C THR A 526 -12.10 20.58 -28.10
N TRP A 527 -13.12 21.40 -27.94
CA TRP A 527 -13.48 22.46 -28.89
C TRP A 527 -13.35 23.84 -28.23
N SER A 528 -12.45 24.66 -28.79
CA SER A 528 -12.13 26.01 -28.32
C SER A 528 -12.23 27.00 -29.47
N PRO A 529 -13.45 27.42 -29.84
CA PRO A 529 -13.67 28.31 -31.00
C PRO A 529 -13.13 29.72 -30.80
N SER A 530 -12.96 30.14 -29.54
CA SER A 530 -12.40 31.45 -29.19
C SER A 530 -11.49 31.35 -27.97
N SER A 531 -10.79 32.42 -27.64
CA SER A 531 -10.01 32.55 -26.41
C SER A 531 -10.88 32.70 -25.15
N GLN A 532 -12.19 32.81 -25.29
CA GLN A 532 -13.13 33.02 -24.20
C GLN A 532 -14.02 31.77 -23.94
N PHE A 533 -13.94 30.76 -24.79
CA PHE A 533 -14.78 29.57 -24.67
C PHE A 533 -14.02 28.31 -25.03
N SER A 534 -14.14 27.32 -24.17
CA SER A 534 -13.63 25.97 -24.41
C SER A 534 -14.58 24.93 -23.81
N THR A 535 -14.81 23.86 -24.52
CA THR A 535 -15.54 22.71 -24.00
C THR A 535 -14.80 21.42 -24.33
N THR A 536 -14.81 20.48 -23.39
CA THR A 536 -14.24 19.15 -23.57
C THR A 536 -15.33 18.12 -23.28
N LEU A 537 -15.53 17.21 -24.22
CA LEU A 537 -16.34 16.02 -24.04
C LEU A 537 -15.39 14.82 -23.96
N TYR A 538 -15.65 13.91 -23.06
CA TYR A 538 -14.88 12.66 -22.95
C TYR A 538 -15.78 11.51 -22.55
N ALA A 539 -15.32 10.31 -22.90
CA ALA A 539 -15.95 9.07 -22.45
C ALA A 539 -14.87 7.99 -22.26
N ARG A 540 -15.08 7.16 -21.27
CA ARG A 540 -14.38 5.90 -21.05
C ARG A 540 -15.38 4.76 -21.10
N VAL A 541 -15.04 3.73 -21.84
CA VAL A 541 -15.73 2.45 -21.86
C VAL A 541 -14.71 1.38 -21.57
N ARG A 542 -14.99 0.50 -20.61
CA ARG A 542 -14.16 -0.67 -20.32
C ARG A 542 -15.08 -1.87 -20.14
N GLN A 543 -14.66 -2.98 -20.72
CA GLN A 543 -15.29 -4.29 -20.55
C GLN A 543 -14.21 -5.29 -20.22
N GLU A 544 -14.46 -6.07 -19.20
CA GLU A 544 -13.61 -7.15 -18.72
C GLU A 544 -14.45 -8.41 -18.59
N SER A 545 -13.87 -9.53 -18.95
CA SER A 545 -14.54 -10.81 -18.79
C SER A 545 -13.55 -11.94 -18.49
N ASN A 546 -14.05 -12.90 -17.76
CA ASN A 546 -13.42 -14.17 -17.49
C ASN A 546 -14.50 -15.25 -17.49
N ASP A 547 -14.34 -16.30 -18.26
CA ASP A 547 -15.32 -17.38 -18.41
C ASP A 547 -14.74 -18.73 -17.95
N VAL A 548 -14.17 -18.75 -16.76
CA VAL A 548 -13.68 -19.98 -16.13
C VAL A 548 -14.87 -20.84 -15.67
N ILE A 549 -14.73 -22.16 -15.77
CA ILE A 549 -15.74 -23.12 -15.30
C ILE A 549 -16.05 -22.86 -13.82
N ASN A 550 -17.35 -22.72 -13.48
CA ASN A 550 -17.90 -22.42 -12.15
C ASN A 550 -17.58 -21.03 -11.58
N ASN A 551 -16.82 -20.22 -12.27
CA ASN A 551 -16.59 -18.83 -11.93
C ASN A 551 -16.69 -17.98 -13.20
N SER A 552 -17.62 -17.05 -13.24
CA SER A 552 -17.69 -16.09 -14.33
C SER A 552 -17.57 -14.69 -13.73
N TYR A 553 -16.73 -13.87 -14.33
CA TYR A 553 -16.53 -12.49 -13.97
C TYR A 553 -16.76 -11.62 -15.20
N GLU A 554 -17.64 -10.65 -15.06
CA GLU A 554 -17.86 -9.60 -16.05
C GLU A 554 -17.89 -8.24 -15.36
N GLN A 555 -17.13 -7.30 -15.88
CA GLN A 555 -17.20 -5.91 -15.45
C GLN A 555 -17.41 -5.01 -16.65
N SER A 556 -18.30 -4.06 -16.53
CA SER A 556 -18.51 -3.01 -17.52
C SER A 556 -18.46 -1.64 -16.85
N VAL A 557 -17.70 -0.73 -17.46
CA VAL A 557 -17.58 0.67 -17.02
C VAL A 557 -17.98 1.59 -18.16
N PHE A 558 -18.89 2.49 -17.89
CA PHE A 558 -19.25 3.59 -18.78
C PHE A 558 -19.15 4.92 -18.06
N ALA A 559 -18.18 5.74 -18.42
CA ALA A 559 -17.89 7.00 -17.74
C ALA A 559 -17.78 8.17 -18.74
N PRO A 560 -18.91 8.75 -19.17
CA PRO A 560 -18.90 9.99 -19.97
C PRO A 560 -18.76 11.20 -19.07
N GLY A 561 -18.18 12.27 -19.63
CA GLY A 561 -18.08 13.55 -18.95
C GLY A 561 -17.99 14.72 -19.90
N ALA A 562 -18.29 15.87 -19.39
CA ALA A 562 -18.22 17.13 -20.11
C ALA A 562 -17.67 18.22 -19.19
N SER A 563 -16.80 19.07 -19.72
CA SER A 563 -16.39 20.28 -19.05
C SER A 563 -16.49 21.48 -20.00
N MET A 564 -16.86 22.62 -19.44
CA MET A 564 -16.99 23.87 -20.18
C MET A 564 -16.31 24.98 -19.39
N TRP A 565 -15.55 25.79 -20.08
CA TRP A 565 -14.97 27.01 -19.54
C TRP A 565 -15.41 28.19 -20.40
N PHE A 566 -15.82 29.26 -19.73
CA PHE A 566 -16.22 30.52 -20.37
C PHE A 566 -15.66 31.69 -19.58
N ALA A 567 -15.05 32.66 -20.30
CA ALA A 567 -14.53 33.89 -19.74
C ALA A 567 -15.16 35.12 -20.40
N THR A 568 -15.52 36.11 -19.60
CA THR A 568 -16.00 37.39 -20.11
C THR A 568 -14.88 38.42 -20.17
N THR A 569 -15.04 39.44 -21.00
CA THR A 569 -14.13 40.59 -21.06
C THR A 569 -14.11 41.40 -19.75
N GLY A 570 -15.10 41.25 -18.88
CA GLY A 570 -15.20 41.89 -17.57
C GLY A 570 -14.50 41.13 -16.42
N GLY A 571 -13.74 40.05 -16.71
CA GLY A 571 -12.97 39.28 -15.70
C GLY A 571 -13.74 38.17 -15.03
N LEU A 572 -15.02 37.94 -15.38
CA LEU A 572 -15.75 36.76 -14.88
C LEU A 572 -15.30 35.51 -15.61
N ASN A 573 -14.88 34.46 -14.85
CA ASN A 573 -14.56 33.13 -15.33
C ASN A 573 -15.59 32.15 -14.79
N LEU A 574 -16.21 31.35 -15.65
CA LEU A 574 -17.13 30.30 -15.30
C LEU A 574 -16.58 28.96 -15.78
N THR A 575 -16.49 28.02 -14.86
CA THR A 575 -16.15 26.62 -15.17
C THR A 575 -17.31 25.74 -14.74
N MET A 576 -17.73 24.86 -15.62
CA MET A 576 -18.73 23.83 -15.34
C MET A 576 -18.16 22.48 -15.71
N ALA A 577 -18.39 21.46 -14.88
CA ALA A 577 -18.01 20.10 -15.16
C ALA A 577 -19.13 19.16 -14.76
N TYR A 578 -19.34 18.14 -15.57
CA TYR A 578 -20.24 17.05 -15.31
C TYR A 578 -19.52 15.72 -15.56
N ASN A 579 -19.54 14.83 -14.60
CA ASN A 579 -19.00 13.50 -14.69
C ASN A 579 -20.07 12.51 -14.31
N PHE A 580 -20.18 11.46 -15.10
CA PHE A 580 -21.03 10.31 -14.80
C PHE A 580 -20.14 9.06 -14.81
N ASN A 581 -20.35 8.19 -13.85
CA ASN A 581 -19.72 6.87 -13.81
C ASN A 581 -20.79 5.83 -13.53
N LYS A 582 -20.84 4.83 -14.38
CA LYS A 582 -21.64 3.63 -14.18
C LYS A 582 -20.68 2.46 -14.27
N GLU A 583 -20.62 1.69 -13.22
CA GLU A 583 -19.85 0.45 -13.13
C GLU A 583 -20.79 -0.67 -12.72
N GLU A 584 -20.79 -1.73 -13.47
CA GLU A 584 -21.55 -2.94 -13.20
C GLU A 584 -20.57 -4.09 -13.17
N THR A 585 -20.56 -4.83 -12.07
CA THR A 585 -19.75 -6.03 -11.91
C THR A 585 -20.72 -7.18 -11.63
N GLU A 586 -20.59 -8.22 -12.41
CA GLU A 586 -21.29 -9.47 -12.20
C GLU A 586 -20.23 -10.56 -11.96
N ASN A 587 -20.30 -11.19 -10.81
CA ASN A 587 -19.39 -12.28 -10.46
C ASN A 587 -20.20 -13.47 -9.97
N LYS A 588 -19.97 -14.63 -10.57
CA LYS A 588 -20.55 -15.88 -10.14
C LYS A 588 -19.41 -16.79 -9.68
N MET A 589 -19.39 -17.07 -8.41
CA MET A 589 -18.36 -17.87 -7.78
C MET A 589 -19.00 -19.02 -7.01
N CYS A 590 -18.44 -20.23 -7.17
CA CYS A 590 -18.80 -21.39 -6.37
C CYS A 590 -17.98 -21.38 -5.08
N VAL A 591 -18.63 -21.19 -3.94
CA VAL A 591 -17.97 -21.22 -2.64
C VAL A 591 -18.39 -22.47 -1.89
N GLY A 592 -17.42 -23.34 -1.57
CA GLY A 592 -17.62 -24.43 -0.63
C GLY A 592 -17.58 -23.88 0.80
N TRP A 593 -18.54 -24.27 1.62
CA TRP A 593 -18.56 -23.90 3.02
C TRP A 593 -18.48 -25.15 3.89
N TYR A 594 -17.59 -25.14 4.86
CA TYR A 594 -17.42 -26.23 5.80
C TYR A 594 -17.70 -25.74 7.22
N HIS A 595 -18.64 -26.42 7.87
CA HIS A 595 -18.95 -26.21 9.27
C HIS A 595 -18.43 -27.41 10.06
N GLY A 596 -17.28 -27.22 10.65
CA GLY A 596 -16.65 -28.26 11.46
C GLY A 596 -17.21 -28.41 12.85
#